data_8bb0d01d94f381b6849e53efcbb0b838
#
_entry.id   8bb0d01d94f381b6849e53efcbb0b838
#
_cell.length_a   1.000
_cell.length_b   1.000
_cell.length_c   1.000
_cell.angle_alpha   90.00
_cell.angle_beta   90.00
_cell.angle_gamma   90.00
#
_symmetry.space_group_name_H-M   'P 1'
#
loop_
_entity.id
_entity.type
_entity.pdbx_description
1 polymer ?
#
loop_
_entity_poly.entity_id
_entity_poly.type
_entity_poly.pdbx_seq_one_letter_code
_entity_poly.pdbx_strand_id
1 'polypeptide(L)'
;MIQTRIIIALGSNSPCADNITKAKKLVERTFKEVYFSRTMLTDPIGQLFRETKNGEPPRKFANCIVTALTTLSADEVKEVLKDIEAQCGDSRENRANGLVLLDADLLLHGKERHHEGDWERPYIRELMKEF
;
A
#
# COMPACT_ATOMS: atom_id res chain seq x y z
N MET A 1 6.39 24.02 -11.55
CA MET A 1 5.99 23.43 -10.26
C MET A 1 7.08 22.48 -9.80
N ILE A 2 7.34 22.46 -8.50
CA ILE A 2 8.37 21.62 -7.91
C ILE A 2 7.90 20.18 -7.85
N GLN A 3 8.71 19.27 -8.38
CA GLN A 3 8.50 17.83 -8.25
C GLN A 3 8.99 17.38 -6.89
N THR A 4 8.14 16.68 -6.15
CA THR A 4 8.45 16.17 -4.82
C THR A 4 8.51 14.64 -4.87
N ARG A 5 9.55 14.07 -4.25
CA ARG A 5 9.66 12.61 -4.14
C ARG A 5 8.67 12.09 -3.11
N ILE A 6 7.97 11.02 -3.46
CA ILE A 6 7.06 10.32 -2.56
C ILE A 6 7.42 8.85 -2.48
N ILE A 7 7.08 8.24 -1.35
CA ILE A 7 7.18 6.79 -1.14
C ILE A 7 5.81 6.32 -0.68
N ILE A 8 5.31 5.26 -1.31
CA ILE A 8 4.00 4.69 -1.04
C ILE A 8 4.17 3.21 -0.72
N ALA A 9 3.44 2.72 0.30
CA ALA A 9 3.34 1.30 0.60
C ALA A 9 2.01 0.79 0.06
N LEU A 10 2.05 -0.26 -0.75
CA LEU A 10 0.86 -0.95 -1.26
C LEU A 10 0.77 -2.33 -0.63
N GLY A 11 -0.43 -2.70 -0.18
CA GLY A 11 -0.68 -4.00 0.41
C GLY A 11 -2.06 -4.53 0.08
N SER A 12 -2.18 -5.85 -0.05
CA SER A 12 -3.46 -6.51 -0.30
C SER A 12 -3.40 -7.95 0.24
N ASN A 13 -4.47 -8.38 0.87
CA ASN A 13 -4.63 -9.79 1.24
C ASN A 13 -5.70 -10.49 0.41
N SER A 14 -6.09 -9.88 -0.70
CA SER A 14 -7.03 -10.48 -1.65
C SER A 14 -6.46 -11.81 -2.17
N PRO A 15 -7.30 -12.84 -2.32
CA PRO A 15 -6.86 -14.09 -2.91
C PRO A 15 -6.47 -13.96 -4.39
N CYS A 16 -6.82 -12.83 -5.00
CA CYS A 16 -6.51 -12.53 -6.40
C CYS A 16 -5.35 -11.54 -6.46
N ALA A 17 -4.25 -11.92 -7.09
CA ALA A 17 -3.08 -11.06 -7.25
C ALA A 17 -3.35 -9.82 -8.13
N ASP A 18 -4.49 -9.78 -8.81
CA ASP A 18 -4.83 -8.72 -9.76
C ASP A 18 -4.97 -7.34 -9.10
N ASN A 19 -5.28 -7.28 -7.80
CA ASN A 19 -5.45 -6.00 -7.12
C ASN A 19 -4.14 -5.22 -7.00
N ILE A 20 -3.04 -5.88 -6.69
CA ILE A 20 -1.74 -5.21 -6.66
C ILE A 20 -1.36 -4.75 -8.06
N THR A 21 -1.58 -5.59 -9.07
CA THR A 21 -1.31 -5.23 -10.46
C THR A 21 -2.15 -4.03 -10.91
N LYS A 22 -3.44 -4.02 -10.56
CA LYS A 22 -4.33 -2.89 -10.87
C LYS A 22 -3.88 -1.62 -10.18
N ALA A 23 -3.52 -1.71 -8.89
CA ALA A 23 -3.02 -0.57 -8.13
C ALA A 23 -1.75 0.02 -8.76
N LYS A 24 -0.82 -0.83 -9.16
CA LYS A 24 0.41 -0.40 -9.83
C LYS A 24 0.12 0.40 -11.10
N LYS A 25 -0.83 -0.06 -11.92
CA LYS A 25 -1.23 0.65 -13.14
C LYS A 25 -1.82 2.02 -12.82
N LEU A 26 -2.67 2.11 -11.79
CA LEU A 26 -3.28 3.37 -11.39
C LEU A 26 -2.23 4.35 -10.85
N VAL A 27 -1.26 3.86 -10.10
CA VAL A 27 -0.14 4.68 -9.60
C VAL A 27 0.71 5.20 -10.77
N GLU A 28 1.03 4.35 -11.73
CA GLU A 28 1.80 4.75 -12.91
C GLU A 28 1.12 5.84 -13.74
N ARG A 29 -0.20 5.80 -13.82
CA ARG A 29 -0.99 6.81 -14.54
C ARG A 29 -1.06 8.14 -13.82
N THR A 30 -0.92 8.13 -12.50
CA THR A 30 -1.14 9.29 -11.64
C THR A 30 0.15 10.06 -11.34
N PHE A 31 1.25 9.34 -11.14
CA PHE A 31 2.53 9.92 -10.73
C PHE A 31 3.58 9.76 -11.82
N LYS A 32 4.72 10.43 -11.63
CA LYS A 32 5.84 10.40 -12.59
C LYS A 32 7.02 9.65 -12.01
N GLU A 33 7.85 9.09 -12.88
CA GLU A 33 9.07 8.39 -12.52
C GLU A 33 8.81 7.32 -11.45
N VAL A 34 7.86 6.44 -11.75
CA VAL A 34 7.38 5.42 -10.80
C VAL A 34 8.26 4.19 -10.87
N TYR A 35 8.77 3.76 -9.72
CA TYR A 35 9.55 2.53 -9.57
C TYR A 35 8.96 1.70 -8.44
N PHE A 36 8.86 0.40 -8.70
CA PHE A 36 8.29 -0.56 -7.72
C PHE A 36 9.38 -1.47 -7.17
N SER A 37 9.30 -1.77 -5.87
CA SER A 37 10.06 -2.87 -5.29
C SER A 37 9.48 -4.21 -5.76
N ARG A 38 10.18 -5.31 -5.46
CA ARG A 38 9.56 -6.62 -5.57
C ARG A 38 8.36 -6.72 -4.64
N THR A 39 7.48 -7.68 -4.90
CA THR A 39 6.35 -7.98 -4.02
C THR A 39 6.80 -8.98 -2.96
N MET A 40 6.45 -8.70 -1.69
CA MET A 40 6.82 -9.55 -0.56
C MET A 40 5.56 -10.00 0.18
N LEU A 41 5.49 -11.29 0.50
CA LEU A 41 4.38 -11.81 1.31
C LEU A 41 4.71 -11.68 2.79
N THR A 42 3.75 -11.20 3.57
CA THR A 42 3.90 -11.04 5.02
C THR A 42 2.68 -11.58 5.75
N ASP A 43 2.88 -11.95 7.03
CA ASP A 43 1.77 -12.32 7.89
C ASP A 43 0.95 -11.07 8.27
N PRO A 44 -0.36 -11.22 8.51
CA PRO A 44 -1.20 -10.11 8.93
C PRO A 44 -0.76 -9.57 10.30
N ILE A 45 -1.04 -8.27 10.53
CA ILE A 45 -0.66 -7.55 11.75
C ILE A 45 -1.91 -7.11 12.50
N GLY A 46 -1.86 -7.19 13.82
CA GLY A 46 -2.93 -6.71 14.68
C GLY A 46 -4.20 -7.54 14.59
N GLN A 47 -5.34 -6.87 14.46
CA GLN A 47 -6.66 -7.53 14.43
C GLN A 47 -6.84 -8.47 13.25
N LEU A 48 -6.09 -8.27 12.18
CA LEU A 48 -6.13 -9.12 10.99
C LEU A 48 -5.47 -10.48 11.24
N PHE A 49 -4.81 -10.66 12.37
CA PHE A 49 -4.19 -11.93 12.77
C PHE A 49 -5.19 -12.93 13.33
N ARG A 50 -6.49 -12.67 13.25
CA ARG A 50 -7.53 -13.56 13.74
C ARG A 50 -7.85 -14.63 12.70
N GLU A 51 -8.29 -15.80 13.20
CA GLU A 51 -8.81 -16.84 12.32
C GLU A 51 -10.06 -16.33 11.58
N THR A 52 -10.22 -16.80 10.36
CA THR A 52 -11.43 -16.51 9.60
C THR A 52 -12.63 -17.25 10.20
N LYS A 53 -13.87 -16.88 9.77
CA LYS A 53 -15.10 -17.51 10.25
C LYS A 53 -15.13 -19.03 10.10
N ASN A 54 -14.33 -19.57 9.17
CA ASN A 54 -14.29 -21.00 8.89
C ASN A 54 -13.14 -21.72 9.60
N GLY A 55 -12.45 -21.06 10.55
CA GLY A 55 -11.30 -21.61 11.23
C GLY A 55 -10.04 -21.65 10.39
N GLU A 56 -10.06 -21.05 9.21
CA GLU A 56 -8.88 -20.95 8.37
C GLU A 56 -7.90 -19.92 8.91
N PRO A 57 -6.57 -20.11 8.70
CA PRO A 57 -5.61 -19.08 9.11
C PRO A 57 -5.83 -17.79 8.32
N PRO A 58 -5.50 -16.62 8.91
CA PRO A 58 -5.58 -15.34 8.21
C PRO A 58 -4.74 -15.37 6.93
N ARG A 59 -5.21 -14.67 5.90
CA ARG A 59 -4.48 -14.58 4.63
C ARG A 59 -3.25 -13.69 4.78
N LYS A 60 -2.19 -14.07 4.07
CA LYS A 60 -1.00 -13.25 4.00
C LYS A 60 -1.25 -12.02 3.15
N PHE A 61 -0.51 -10.95 3.46
CA PHE A 61 -0.49 -9.74 2.63
C PHE A 61 0.59 -9.83 1.58
N ALA A 62 0.26 -9.38 0.37
CA ALA A 62 1.25 -9.07 -0.65
C ALA A 62 1.56 -7.58 -0.53
N ASN A 63 2.84 -7.23 -0.37
CA ASN A 63 3.28 -5.86 -0.15
C ASN A 63 4.34 -5.45 -1.15
N CYS A 64 4.29 -4.18 -1.57
CA CYS A 64 5.40 -3.57 -2.30
C CYS A 64 5.54 -2.11 -1.93
N ILE A 65 6.72 -1.55 -2.18
CA ILE A 65 7.02 -0.14 -1.99
C ILE A 65 7.13 0.51 -3.36
N VAL A 66 6.66 1.75 -3.44
CA VAL A 66 6.70 2.54 -4.67
C VAL A 66 7.43 3.84 -4.38
N THR A 67 8.34 4.24 -5.27
CA THR A 67 8.88 5.60 -5.28
C THR A 67 8.39 6.31 -6.53
N ALA A 68 8.11 7.59 -6.40
CA ALA A 68 7.61 8.39 -7.54
C ALA A 68 7.88 9.88 -7.30
N LEU A 69 7.58 10.68 -8.32
CA LEU A 69 7.59 12.13 -8.24
C LEU A 69 6.18 12.66 -8.45
N THR A 70 5.85 13.75 -7.75
CA THR A 70 4.55 14.40 -7.89
C THR A 70 4.67 15.90 -7.63
N THR A 71 3.74 16.67 -8.21
CA THR A 71 3.57 18.09 -7.88
C THR A 71 2.47 18.29 -6.83
N LEU A 72 1.79 17.23 -6.42
CA LEU A 72 0.70 17.29 -5.44
C LEU A 72 1.23 17.47 -4.02
N SER A 73 0.43 18.08 -3.15
CA SER A 73 0.70 18.14 -1.72
C SER A 73 0.51 16.75 -1.08
N ALA A 74 1.00 16.59 0.16
CA ALA A 74 0.79 15.35 0.89
C ALA A 74 -0.69 15.00 1.05
N ASP A 75 -1.53 15.99 1.38
CA ASP A 75 -2.97 15.76 1.53
C ASP A 75 -3.62 15.35 0.22
N GLU A 76 -3.24 15.99 -0.88
CA GLU A 76 -3.74 15.62 -2.20
C GLU A 76 -3.32 14.20 -2.60
N VAL A 77 -2.09 13.81 -2.29
CA VAL A 77 -1.63 12.45 -2.53
C VAL A 77 -2.46 11.44 -1.73
N LYS A 78 -2.73 11.74 -0.46
CA LYS A 78 -3.56 10.87 0.39
C LYS A 78 -4.96 10.68 -0.18
N GLU A 79 -5.56 11.74 -0.71
CA GLU A 79 -6.88 11.66 -1.35
C GLU A 79 -6.83 10.77 -2.61
N VAL A 80 -5.80 10.93 -3.42
CA VAL A 80 -5.59 10.10 -4.60
C VAL A 80 -5.45 8.63 -4.22
N LEU A 81 -4.69 8.33 -3.16
CA LEU A 81 -4.50 6.95 -2.70
C LEU A 81 -5.80 6.33 -2.19
N LYS A 82 -6.64 7.10 -1.50
CA LYS A 82 -7.97 6.62 -1.10
C LYS A 82 -8.85 6.30 -2.31
N ASP A 83 -8.76 7.12 -3.34
CA ASP A 83 -9.51 6.89 -4.58
C ASP A 83 -9.02 5.61 -5.26
N ILE A 84 -7.72 5.38 -5.29
CA ILE A 84 -7.13 4.15 -5.84
C ILE A 84 -7.60 2.93 -5.04
N GLU A 85 -7.64 3.02 -3.71
CA GLU A 85 -8.19 1.95 -2.86
C GLU A 85 -9.63 1.63 -3.25
N ALA A 86 -10.46 2.65 -3.40
CA ALA A 86 -11.85 2.48 -3.78
C ALA A 86 -12.00 1.84 -5.16
N GLN A 87 -11.19 2.24 -6.13
CA GLN A 87 -11.20 1.65 -7.47
C GLN A 87 -10.78 0.18 -7.46
N CYS A 88 -10.01 -0.23 -6.48
CA CYS A 88 -9.62 -1.64 -6.30
C CYS A 88 -10.64 -2.43 -5.48
N GLY A 89 -11.75 -1.80 -5.11
CA GLY A 89 -12.86 -2.46 -4.42
C GLY A 89 -12.76 -2.48 -2.91
N ASP A 90 -11.83 -1.73 -2.33
CA ASP A 90 -11.71 -1.63 -0.88
C ASP A 90 -12.97 -1.01 -0.27
N SER A 91 -13.42 -1.57 0.86
CA SER A 91 -14.59 -1.08 1.57
C SER A 91 -14.51 -1.41 3.06
N ARG A 92 -15.28 -0.66 3.86
CA ARG A 92 -15.38 -0.92 5.30
C ARG A 92 -15.92 -2.32 5.57
N GLU A 93 -16.91 -2.77 4.78
CA GLU A 93 -17.52 -4.08 4.91
C GLU A 93 -16.47 -5.18 4.70
N ASN A 94 -15.70 -5.09 3.63
CA ASN A 94 -14.65 -6.07 3.35
C ASN A 94 -13.61 -6.09 4.45
N ARG A 95 -13.17 -4.92 4.92
CA ARG A 95 -12.17 -4.82 6.00
C ARG A 95 -12.70 -5.41 7.32
N ALA A 96 -13.99 -5.20 7.61
CA ALA A 96 -14.62 -5.79 8.79
C ALA A 96 -14.62 -7.32 8.74
N ASN A 97 -14.60 -7.90 7.56
CA ASN A 97 -14.51 -9.35 7.33
C ASN A 97 -13.06 -9.84 7.15
N GLY A 98 -12.07 -8.99 7.42
CA GLY A 98 -10.67 -9.35 7.29
C GLY A 98 -10.12 -9.30 5.88
N LEU A 99 -10.90 -8.78 4.92
CA LEU A 99 -10.48 -8.68 3.52
C LEU A 99 -10.05 -7.25 3.20
N VAL A 100 -8.76 -7.06 2.96
CA VAL A 100 -8.19 -5.78 2.53
C VAL A 100 -7.84 -5.91 1.05
N LEU A 101 -8.70 -5.37 0.19
CA LEU A 101 -8.49 -5.46 -1.26
C LEU A 101 -7.31 -4.60 -1.70
N LEU A 102 -7.17 -3.42 -1.13
CA LEU A 102 -5.97 -2.60 -1.29
C LEU A 102 -5.83 -1.65 -0.11
N ASP A 103 -4.62 -1.60 0.42
CA ASP A 103 -4.17 -0.59 1.37
C ASP A 103 -3.03 0.18 0.71
N ALA A 104 -3.17 1.50 0.62
CA ALA A 104 -2.19 2.36 -0.04
C ALA A 104 -1.86 3.53 0.90
N ASP A 105 -0.67 3.50 1.49
CA ASP A 105 -0.24 4.48 2.49
C ASP A 105 0.90 5.34 1.97
N LEU A 106 0.78 6.65 2.15
CA LEU A 106 1.87 7.58 1.91
C LEU A 106 2.87 7.47 3.07
N LEU A 107 4.10 7.07 2.78
CA LEU A 107 5.16 6.95 3.78
C LEU A 107 6.11 8.15 3.80
N LEU A 108 6.30 8.80 2.67
CA LEU A 108 7.20 9.94 2.56
C LEU A 108 6.67 10.94 1.55
N HIS A 109 6.70 12.22 1.90
CA HIS A 109 6.46 13.33 0.98
C HIS A 109 7.59 14.33 1.16
N GLY A 110 8.52 14.34 0.21
CA GLY A 110 9.74 15.14 0.32
C GLY A 110 10.60 14.66 1.47
N LYS A 111 10.69 15.47 2.52
CA LYS A 111 11.45 15.15 3.74
C LYS A 111 10.54 14.72 4.89
N GLU A 112 9.23 14.80 4.71
CA GLU A 112 8.28 14.53 5.77
C GLU A 112 7.82 13.06 5.75
N ARG A 113 8.08 12.35 6.83
CA ARG A 113 7.63 10.98 7.01
C ARG A 113 6.20 10.96 7.52
N HIS A 114 5.43 9.99 7.02
CA HIS A 114 4.10 9.66 7.49
C HIS A 114 4.11 8.20 7.95
N HIS A 115 3.14 7.81 8.79
CA HIS A 115 3.06 6.46 9.34
C HIS A 115 4.36 6.00 9.97
N GLU A 116 4.90 6.82 10.88
CA GLU A 116 6.21 6.60 11.50
C GLU A 116 6.43 5.18 12.03
N GLY A 117 5.39 4.58 12.65
CA GLY A 117 5.48 3.21 13.15
C GLY A 117 5.71 2.17 12.06
N ASP A 118 5.24 2.43 10.84
CA ASP A 118 5.37 1.49 9.74
C ASP A 118 6.82 1.39 9.24
N TRP A 119 7.60 2.47 9.40
CA TRP A 119 9.01 2.50 8.98
C TRP A 119 9.87 1.47 9.71
N GLU A 120 9.45 1.06 10.90
CA GLU A 120 10.16 0.07 11.71
C GLU A 120 9.81 -1.38 11.35
N ARG A 121 8.78 -1.59 10.54
CA ARG A 121 8.36 -2.94 10.17
C ARG A 121 9.42 -3.63 9.31
N PRO A 122 9.75 -4.91 9.60
CA PRO A 122 10.81 -5.60 8.88
C PRO A 122 10.66 -5.61 7.37
N TYR A 123 9.43 -5.81 6.86
CA TYR A 123 9.22 -5.86 5.41
C TYR A 123 9.41 -4.48 4.75
N ILE A 124 9.04 -3.41 5.43
CA ILE A 124 9.27 -2.04 4.92
C ILE A 124 10.77 -1.79 4.82
N ARG A 125 11.52 -2.09 5.89
CA ARG A 125 12.96 -1.91 5.92
C ARG A 125 13.65 -2.73 4.84
N GLU A 126 13.20 -3.98 4.63
CA GLU A 126 13.78 -4.85 3.61
C GLU A 126 13.52 -4.34 2.20
N LEU A 127 12.28 -3.96 1.89
CA LEU A 127 11.91 -3.46 0.56
C LEU A 127 12.55 -2.10 0.25
N MET A 128 12.74 -1.26 1.26
CA MET A 128 13.39 0.05 1.09
C MET A 128 14.84 -0.07 0.63
N LYS A 129 15.49 -1.21 0.85
CA LYS A 129 16.86 -1.44 0.38
C LYS A 129 16.98 -1.44 -1.15
N GLU A 130 15.87 -1.59 -1.86
CA GLU A 130 15.87 -1.59 -3.33
C GLU A 130 15.95 -0.19 -3.93
N PHE A 131 15.90 0.84 -3.10
CA PHE A 131 15.92 2.23 -3.57
C PHE A 131 17.11 3.04 -3.09
#